data_ee84ff4d31ab1811fb0b3b4f7e2171b6
#
_entry.id   ee84ff4d31ab1811fb0b3b4f7e2171b6
#
_cell.length_a   1.000
_cell.length_b   1.000
_cell.length_c   1.000
_cell.angle_alpha   90.00
_cell.angle_beta   90.00
_cell.angle_gamma   90.00
#
_symmetry.space_group_name_H-M   'P 1'
#
loop_
_entity.id
_entity.type
_entity.pdbx_description
1 polymer ?
#
loop_
_entity_poly.entity_id
_entity_poly.type
_entity_poly.pdbx_seq_one_letter_code
_entity_poly.pdbx_strand_id
1 'polypeptide(L)'
;MTECYQAASAHLSALDDHWQRHISAVGPCLHQPHPARDPYESLVRAIAYQQLHAKAGDAIIGRLVALFPGQTFPRPEQILASSFEQLRGCGFSAGKIATIQGIAQATLDGVVPDYPTALAMDDEALIERLVSLRGVGRWTVEMLLIYSLERMDIMPADDFGVREGYRRLKGLAQQPTRKQMIEIGLAWSPYRTVAAWYLWRVPKPLPSPSPSPGGRRN
;
A
#
# COMPACT_ATOMS: atom_id res chain seq x y z
N MET A 1 -4.86 -13.97 -14.71
CA MET A 1 -5.11 -12.79 -13.87
C MET A 1 -6.51 -12.21 -14.05
N THR A 2 -6.96 -11.94 -15.26
CA THR A 2 -8.30 -11.34 -15.49
C THR A 2 -9.45 -12.18 -14.91
N GLU A 3 -9.44 -13.49 -15.09
CA GLU A 3 -10.46 -14.40 -14.55
C GLU A 3 -10.49 -14.43 -13.02
N CYS A 4 -9.33 -14.38 -12.38
CA CYS A 4 -9.23 -14.35 -10.92
C CYS A 4 -9.84 -13.06 -10.33
N TYR A 5 -9.61 -11.91 -10.95
CA TYR A 5 -10.22 -10.65 -10.52
C TYR A 5 -11.72 -10.60 -10.81
N GLN A 6 -12.20 -11.25 -11.87
CA GLN A 6 -13.63 -11.38 -12.14
C GLN A 6 -14.30 -12.24 -11.06
N ALA A 7 -13.72 -13.39 -10.72
CA ALA A 7 -14.22 -14.23 -9.64
C ALA A 7 -14.25 -13.50 -8.30
N ALA A 8 -13.20 -12.75 -7.99
CA ALA A 8 -13.13 -11.92 -6.79
C ALA A 8 -14.23 -10.84 -6.77
N SER A 9 -14.44 -10.14 -7.89
CA SER A 9 -15.47 -9.11 -7.99
C SER A 9 -16.87 -9.71 -7.84
N ALA A 10 -17.13 -10.89 -8.42
CA ALA A 10 -18.39 -11.60 -8.28
C ALA A 10 -18.64 -12.04 -6.83
N HIS A 11 -17.61 -12.62 -6.16
CA HIS A 11 -17.68 -13.00 -4.75
C HIS A 11 -18.03 -11.81 -3.85
N LEU A 12 -17.32 -10.69 -4.01
CA LEU A 12 -17.54 -9.49 -3.20
C LEU A 12 -18.93 -8.86 -3.50
N SER A 13 -19.35 -8.83 -4.75
CA SER A 13 -20.69 -8.33 -5.14
C SER A 13 -21.82 -9.13 -4.51
N ALA A 14 -21.63 -10.42 -4.27
CA ALA A 14 -22.63 -11.31 -3.68
C ALA A 14 -22.78 -11.13 -2.15
N LEU A 15 -21.87 -10.38 -1.49
CA LEU A 15 -21.91 -10.20 -0.03
C LEU A 15 -23.12 -9.34 0.40
N ASP A 16 -23.37 -8.24 -0.29
CA ASP A 16 -24.52 -7.35 -0.04
C ASP A 16 -24.65 -6.23 -1.10
N ASP A 17 -25.77 -5.50 -1.03
CA ASP A 17 -26.10 -4.41 -1.96
C ASP A 17 -25.08 -3.26 -1.99
N HIS A 18 -24.39 -2.98 -0.90
CA HIS A 18 -23.37 -1.92 -0.87
C HIS A 18 -22.17 -2.31 -1.73
N TRP A 19 -21.69 -3.54 -1.59
CA TRP A 19 -20.62 -4.08 -2.41
C TRP A 19 -21.05 -4.16 -3.87
N GLN A 20 -22.24 -4.70 -4.15
CA GLN A 20 -22.76 -4.82 -5.51
C GLN A 20 -22.82 -3.47 -6.24
N ARG A 21 -23.41 -2.46 -5.61
CA ARG A 21 -23.50 -1.10 -6.18
C ARG A 21 -22.12 -0.46 -6.38
N HIS A 22 -21.23 -0.61 -5.41
CA HIS A 22 -19.89 -0.02 -5.49
C HIS A 22 -19.06 -0.66 -6.60
N ILE A 23 -19.03 -1.98 -6.68
CA ILE A 23 -18.31 -2.71 -7.73
C ILE A 23 -18.88 -2.38 -9.12
N SER A 24 -20.21 -2.32 -9.26
CA SER A 24 -20.85 -1.91 -10.52
C SER A 24 -20.46 -0.48 -10.93
N ALA A 25 -20.33 0.44 -9.97
CA ALA A 25 -19.96 1.83 -10.24
C ALA A 25 -18.46 2.00 -10.57
N VAL A 26 -17.57 1.23 -9.93
CA VAL A 26 -16.12 1.27 -10.17
C VAL A 26 -15.73 0.52 -11.44
N GLY A 27 -16.48 -0.54 -11.76
CA GLY A 27 -16.16 -1.45 -12.87
C GLY A 27 -15.15 -2.54 -12.47
N PRO A 28 -14.52 -3.21 -13.47
CA PRO A 28 -13.61 -4.33 -13.21
C PRO A 28 -12.39 -3.93 -12.40
N CYS A 29 -11.90 -4.87 -11.59
CA CYS A 29 -10.67 -4.66 -10.84
C CYS A 29 -9.48 -4.52 -11.80
N LEU A 30 -8.85 -3.36 -11.78
CA LEU A 30 -7.66 -3.02 -12.57
C LEU A 30 -6.40 -3.02 -11.68
N HIS A 31 -6.33 -3.90 -10.70
CA HIS A 31 -5.13 -4.07 -9.89
C HIS A 31 -3.96 -4.45 -10.79
N GLN A 32 -2.88 -3.69 -10.69
CA GLN A 32 -1.65 -3.90 -11.48
C GLN A 32 -0.51 -4.19 -10.51
N PRO A 33 -0.24 -5.45 -10.22
CA PRO A 33 0.94 -5.82 -9.47
C PRO A 33 2.20 -5.61 -10.31
N HIS A 34 3.34 -5.59 -9.64
CA HIS A 34 4.66 -5.42 -10.24
C HIS A 34 5.53 -6.64 -9.90
N PRO A 35 5.25 -7.82 -10.47
CA PRO A 35 5.89 -9.08 -10.08
C PRO A 35 7.39 -9.13 -10.34
N ALA A 36 7.89 -8.29 -11.24
CA ALA A 36 9.34 -8.17 -11.49
C ALA A 36 10.07 -7.30 -10.44
N ARG A 37 9.34 -6.73 -9.46
CA ARG A 37 9.93 -5.85 -8.47
C ARG A 37 10.45 -6.65 -7.30
N ASP A 38 11.76 -6.57 -7.08
CA ASP A 38 12.43 -7.20 -5.96
C ASP A 38 11.88 -6.73 -4.60
N PRO A 39 11.82 -7.59 -3.56
CA PRO A 39 11.39 -7.21 -2.22
C PRO A 39 12.11 -5.98 -1.65
N TYR A 40 13.41 -5.85 -1.87
CA TYR A 40 14.17 -4.67 -1.49
C TYR A 40 13.59 -3.38 -2.11
N GLU A 41 13.42 -3.34 -3.43
CA GLU A 41 12.84 -2.20 -4.12
C GLU A 41 11.44 -1.89 -3.59
N SER A 42 10.62 -2.92 -3.37
CA SER A 42 9.25 -2.79 -2.90
C SER A 42 9.17 -2.19 -1.51
N LEU A 43 10.04 -2.61 -0.60
CA LEU A 43 10.13 -2.04 0.75
C LEU A 43 10.57 -0.57 0.71
N VAL A 44 11.61 -0.23 -0.04
CA VAL A 44 12.09 1.15 -0.17
C VAL A 44 10.98 2.06 -0.74
N ARG A 45 10.26 1.59 -1.75
CA ARG A 45 9.10 2.31 -2.30
C ARG A 45 8.00 2.50 -1.26
N ALA A 46 7.63 1.44 -0.53
CA ALA A 46 6.61 1.53 0.51
C ALA A 46 6.99 2.55 1.61
N ILE A 47 8.27 2.61 2.02
CA ILE A 47 8.76 3.65 2.93
C ILE A 47 8.59 5.06 2.34
N ALA A 48 8.86 5.24 1.06
CA ALA A 48 8.66 6.54 0.40
C ALA A 48 7.19 7.00 0.50
N TYR A 49 6.25 6.08 0.33
CA TYR A 49 4.81 6.38 0.36
C TYR A 49 4.21 6.54 1.76
N GLN A 50 4.85 6.08 2.83
CA GLN A 50 4.32 6.21 4.19
C GLN A 50 3.87 7.64 4.51
N GLN A 51 2.63 7.80 4.98
CA GLN A 51 2.01 9.09 5.37
C GLN A 51 1.95 10.14 4.24
N LEU A 52 2.02 9.72 2.99
CA LEU A 52 1.96 10.61 1.82
C LEU A 52 0.86 10.13 0.85
N HIS A 53 0.35 11.07 0.05
CA HIS A 53 -0.45 10.70 -1.12
C HIS A 53 0.46 10.20 -2.26
N ALA A 54 -0.08 9.37 -3.15
CA ALA A 54 0.67 8.68 -4.21
C ALA A 54 1.59 9.61 -5.01
N LYS A 55 1.09 10.77 -5.49
CA LYS A 55 1.87 11.72 -6.28
C LYS A 55 3.14 12.22 -5.57
N ALA A 56 3.11 12.39 -4.25
CA ALA A 56 4.28 12.81 -3.48
C ALA A 56 5.29 11.66 -3.35
N GLY A 57 4.82 10.43 -3.13
CA GLY A 57 5.66 9.24 -3.13
C GLY A 57 6.34 9.02 -4.49
N ASP A 58 5.59 9.15 -5.58
CA ASP A 58 6.12 9.05 -6.96
C ASP A 58 7.24 10.06 -7.20
N ALA A 59 7.06 11.30 -6.76
CA ALA A 59 8.07 12.35 -6.92
C ALA A 59 9.35 12.06 -6.13
N ILE A 60 9.25 11.48 -4.92
CA ILE A 60 10.41 11.07 -4.12
C ILE A 60 11.17 9.95 -4.83
N ILE A 61 10.46 8.90 -5.25
CA ILE A 61 11.07 7.77 -5.96
C ILE A 61 11.68 8.22 -7.29
N GLY A 62 11.01 9.09 -8.04
CA GLY A 62 11.55 9.63 -9.29
C GLY A 62 12.88 10.34 -9.08
N ARG A 63 13.01 11.18 -8.03
CA ARG A 63 14.27 11.83 -7.68
C ARG A 63 15.33 10.85 -7.21
N LEU A 64 14.95 9.83 -6.42
CA LEU A 64 15.88 8.79 -5.99
C LEU A 64 16.48 8.04 -7.19
N VAL A 65 15.65 7.59 -8.12
CA VAL A 65 16.11 6.88 -9.33
C VAL A 65 16.98 7.78 -10.21
N ALA A 66 16.64 9.08 -10.32
CA ALA A 66 17.42 10.05 -11.09
C ALA A 66 18.85 10.27 -10.57
N LEU A 67 19.15 9.94 -9.30
CA LEU A 67 20.53 9.98 -8.78
C LEU A 67 21.42 8.88 -9.40
N PHE A 68 20.82 7.84 -10.01
CA PHE A 68 21.53 6.65 -10.49
C PHE A 68 21.17 6.38 -11.97
N PRO A 69 21.62 7.22 -12.90
CA PRO A 69 21.27 7.07 -14.31
C PRO A 69 21.73 5.71 -14.87
N GLY A 70 20.93 5.15 -15.78
CA GLY A 70 21.20 3.85 -16.40
C GLY A 70 20.70 2.65 -15.58
N GLN A 71 20.01 2.86 -14.49
CA GLN A 71 19.40 1.80 -13.67
C GLN A 71 17.91 2.05 -13.49
N THR A 72 17.14 0.97 -13.38
CA THR A 72 15.69 1.03 -13.09
C THR A 72 15.42 1.39 -11.62
N PHE A 73 16.32 0.96 -10.73
CA PHE A 73 16.29 1.26 -9.30
C PHE A 73 17.70 1.17 -8.70
N PRO A 74 18.08 1.99 -7.69
CA PRO A 74 19.40 1.92 -7.07
C PRO A 74 19.60 0.62 -6.28
N ARG A 75 20.78 0.03 -6.40
CA ARG A 75 21.16 -1.17 -5.63
C ARG A 75 21.38 -0.84 -4.14
N PRO A 76 21.30 -1.84 -3.24
CA PRO A 76 21.54 -1.64 -1.80
C PRO A 76 22.85 -0.91 -1.49
N GLU A 77 23.96 -1.29 -2.14
CA GLU A 77 25.27 -0.67 -1.93
C GLU A 77 25.27 0.82 -2.28
N GLN A 78 24.51 1.21 -3.29
CA GLN A 78 24.42 2.60 -3.74
C GLN A 78 23.64 3.47 -2.74
N ILE A 79 22.57 2.93 -2.16
CA ILE A 79 21.83 3.61 -1.08
C ILE A 79 22.74 3.79 0.15
N LEU A 80 23.52 2.76 0.50
CA LEU A 80 24.47 2.86 1.62
C LEU A 80 25.61 3.85 1.38
N ALA A 81 26.07 3.96 0.12
CA ALA A 81 27.12 4.92 -0.26
C ALA A 81 26.60 6.35 -0.44
N SER A 82 25.28 6.56 -0.50
CA SER A 82 24.69 7.89 -0.67
C SER A 82 24.81 8.71 0.63
N SER A 83 25.13 10.01 0.46
CA SER A 83 25.14 10.91 1.61
C SER A 83 23.74 11.20 2.14
N PHE A 84 23.65 11.61 3.40
CA PHE A 84 22.39 12.04 3.99
C PHE A 84 21.73 13.17 3.17
N GLU A 85 22.52 14.15 2.69
CA GLU A 85 22.06 15.30 1.92
C GLU A 85 21.50 14.89 0.57
N GLN A 86 22.10 13.91 -0.11
CA GLN A 86 21.60 13.37 -1.36
C GLN A 86 20.22 12.74 -1.18
N LEU A 87 20.07 11.86 -0.20
CA LEU A 87 18.78 11.21 0.09
C LEU A 87 17.74 12.20 0.62
N ARG A 88 18.17 13.19 1.42
CA ARG A 88 17.30 14.27 1.89
C ARG A 88 16.79 15.14 0.74
N GLY A 89 17.64 15.42 -0.23
CA GLY A 89 17.31 16.15 -1.47
C GLY A 89 16.24 15.43 -2.32
N CYS A 90 16.16 14.10 -2.25
CA CYS A 90 15.08 13.35 -2.86
C CYS A 90 13.73 13.56 -2.17
N GLY A 91 13.72 14.05 -0.93
CA GLY A 91 12.51 14.31 -0.15
C GLY A 91 12.24 13.29 0.96
N PHE A 92 13.18 12.40 1.26
CA PHE A 92 13.05 11.52 2.43
C PHE A 92 13.25 12.29 3.74
N SER A 93 12.46 11.98 4.76
CA SER A 93 12.74 12.44 6.13
C SER A 93 13.95 11.71 6.72
N ALA A 94 14.58 12.26 7.76
CA ALA A 94 15.70 11.62 8.41
C ALA A 94 15.38 10.18 8.88
N GLY A 95 14.19 9.96 9.44
CA GLY A 95 13.74 8.62 9.83
C GLY A 95 13.61 7.67 8.64
N LYS A 96 13.05 8.14 7.51
CA LYS A 96 12.95 7.34 6.29
C LYS A 96 14.33 7.02 5.69
N ILE A 97 15.29 7.95 5.74
CA ILE A 97 16.67 7.71 5.30
C ILE A 97 17.29 6.58 6.11
N ALA A 98 17.23 6.65 7.43
CA ALA A 98 17.75 5.59 8.30
C ALA A 98 17.06 4.23 8.01
N THR A 99 15.75 4.24 7.73
CA THR A 99 15.01 3.02 7.40
C THR A 99 15.44 2.44 6.06
N ILE A 100 15.55 3.23 4.97
CA ILE A 100 15.96 2.69 3.66
C ILE A 100 17.41 2.22 3.64
N GLN A 101 18.31 2.86 4.40
CA GLN A 101 19.67 2.38 4.61
C GLN A 101 19.67 1.07 5.41
N GLY A 102 18.84 0.96 6.44
CA GLY A 102 18.66 -0.29 7.19
C GLY A 102 18.12 -1.44 6.32
N ILE A 103 17.15 -1.16 5.44
CA ILE A 103 16.64 -2.13 4.47
C ILE A 103 17.75 -2.54 3.49
N ALA A 104 18.54 -1.59 2.99
CA ALA A 104 19.65 -1.87 2.09
C ALA A 104 20.70 -2.78 2.74
N GLN A 105 21.09 -2.50 3.98
CA GLN A 105 22.01 -3.36 4.73
C GLN A 105 21.42 -4.75 4.97
N ALA A 106 20.16 -4.82 5.42
CA ALA A 106 19.45 -6.07 5.66
C ALA A 106 19.30 -6.94 4.39
N THR A 107 19.30 -6.31 3.21
CA THR A 107 19.31 -7.02 1.93
C THR A 107 20.66 -7.68 1.68
N LEU A 108 21.76 -6.97 1.92
CA LEU A 108 23.10 -7.53 1.80
C LEU A 108 23.38 -8.63 2.83
N ASP A 109 22.80 -8.51 4.02
CA ASP A 109 22.88 -9.49 5.11
C ASP A 109 21.96 -10.71 4.88
N GLY A 110 21.16 -10.71 3.80
CA GLY A 110 20.21 -11.78 3.48
C GLY A 110 18.96 -11.81 4.38
N VAL A 111 18.70 -10.77 5.18
CA VAL A 111 17.47 -10.66 5.99
C VAL A 111 16.26 -10.31 5.09
N VAL A 112 16.44 -9.38 4.15
CA VAL A 112 15.45 -9.17 3.08
C VAL A 112 15.72 -10.23 2.01
N PRO A 113 14.78 -11.17 1.79
CA PRO A 113 14.98 -12.25 0.82
C PRO A 113 14.90 -11.73 -0.61
N ASP A 114 15.48 -12.46 -1.54
CA ASP A 114 15.25 -12.27 -2.97
C ASP A 114 13.80 -12.67 -3.36
N TYR A 115 13.39 -12.32 -4.57
CA TYR A 115 12.02 -12.56 -5.03
C TYR A 115 11.62 -14.05 -5.01
N PRO A 116 12.44 -15.03 -5.52
CA PRO A 116 12.08 -16.44 -5.45
C PRO A 116 11.90 -16.96 -4.02
N THR A 117 12.78 -16.56 -3.10
CA THR A 117 12.70 -16.94 -1.69
C THR A 117 11.45 -16.33 -1.03
N ALA A 118 11.18 -15.05 -1.27
CA ALA A 118 9.99 -14.37 -0.74
C ALA A 118 8.69 -15.01 -1.27
N LEU A 119 8.68 -15.39 -2.55
CA LEU A 119 7.53 -16.03 -3.18
C LEU A 119 7.22 -17.42 -2.56
N ALA A 120 8.24 -18.15 -2.14
CA ALA A 120 8.10 -19.47 -1.53
C ALA A 120 7.75 -19.42 -0.04
N MET A 121 7.90 -18.26 0.63
CA MET A 121 7.59 -18.11 2.04
C MET A 121 6.07 -18.01 2.29
N ASP A 122 5.64 -18.46 3.47
CA ASP A 122 4.33 -18.13 4.03
C ASP A 122 4.23 -16.62 4.33
N ASP A 123 3.02 -16.05 4.16
CA ASP A 123 2.80 -14.61 4.29
C ASP A 123 3.12 -14.08 5.70
N GLU A 124 2.70 -14.81 6.75
CA GLU A 124 2.98 -14.39 8.12
C GLU A 124 4.46 -14.56 8.47
N ALA A 125 5.11 -15.63 8.01
CA ALA A 125 6.55 -15.82 8.19
C ALA A 125 7.37 -14.70 7.53
N LEU A 126 6.98 -14.25 6.34
CA LEU A 126 7.62 -13.11 5.68
C LEU A 126 7.35 -11.79 6.43
N ILE A 127 6.12 -11.59 6.92
CA ILE A 127 5.77 -10.43 7.73
C ILE A 127 6.62 -10.40 8.99
N GLU A 128 6.65 -11.47 9.79
CA GLU A 128 7.44 -11.56 11.03
C GLU A 128 8.91 -11.25 10.79
N ARG A 129 9.48 -11.81 9.73
CA ARG A 129 10.87 -11.59 9.34
C ARG A 129 11.16 -10.12 9.03
N LEU A 130 10.31 -9.46 8.26
CA LEU A 130 10.57 -8.11 7.76
C LEU A 130 10.17 -7.01 8.75
N VAL A 131 9.20 -7.22 9.64
CA VAL A 131 8.86 -6.25 10.69
C VAL A 131 9.94 -6.16 11.78
N SER A 132 10.90 -7.09 11.83
CA SER A 132 12.10 -6.95 12.68
C SER A 132 12.96 -5.76 12.27
N LEU A 133 12.84 -5.28 11.04
CA LEU A 133 13.60 -4.15 10.52
C LEU A 133 13.02 -2.83 11.04
N ARG A 134 13.89 -1.97 11.56
CA ARG A 134 13.49 -0.67 12.11
C ARG A 134 12.77 0.18 11.05
N GLY A 135 11.56 0.64 11.37
CA GLY A 135 10.74 1.49 10.50
C GLY A 135 9.93 0.73 9.45
N VAL A 136 10.06 -0.60 9.39
CA VAL A 136 9.22 -1.49 8.58
C VAL A 136 8.08 -2.01 9.45
N GLY A 137 6.89 -1.50 9.22
CA GLY A 137 5.67 -1.99 9.87
C GLY A 137 4.95 -3.04 9.04
N ARG A 138 4.00 -3.74 9.66
CA ARG A 138 3.17 -4.76 8.99
C ARG A 138 2.57 -4.24 7.68
N TRP A 139 1.98 -3.04 7.69
CA TRP A 139 1.41 -2.42 6.48
C TRP A 139 2.42 -2.33 5.32
N THR A 140 3.69 -2.01 5.60
CA THR A 140 4.75 -1.94 4.59
C THR A 140 4.98 -3.30 3.92
N VAL A 141 4.96 -4.38 4.70
CA VAL A 141 5.12 -5.75 4.18
C VAL A 141 3.86 -6.20 3.46
N GLU A 142 2.67 -5.86 3.95
CA GLU A 142 1.41 -6.13 3.26
C GLU A 142 1.38 -5.48 1.86
N MET A 143 1.95 -4.27 1.68
CA MET A 143 2.08 -3.66 0.35
C MET A 143 3.05 -4.45 -0.56
N LEU A 144 4.14 -5.00 -0.02
CA LEU A 144 5.00 -5.90 -0.78
C LEU A 144 4.25 -7.17 -1.21
N LEU A 145 3.51 -7.80 -0.29
CA LEU A 145 2.71 -8.99 -0.58
C LEU A 145 1.67 -8.74 -1.69
N ILE A 146 0.97 -7.61 -1.61
CA ILE A 146 -0.08 -7.22 -2.57
C ILE A 146 0.51 -6.86 -3.94
N TYR A 147 1.49 -5.96 -3.97
CA TYR A 147 1.94 -5.34 -5.21
C TYR A 147 3.11 -6.06 -5.90
N SER A 148 3.91 -6.85 -5.16
CA SER A 148 5.06 -7.55 -5.74
C SER A 148 4.91 -9.06 -5.76
N LEU A 149 4.39 -9.66 -4.69
CA LEU A 149 4.19 -11.11 -4.63
C LEU A 149 2.80 -11.56 -5.09
N GLU A 150 1.95 -10.64 -5.52
CA GLU A 150 0.61 -10.89 -6.09
C GLU A 150 -0.30 -11.71 -5.16
N ARG A 151 -0.14 -11.59 -3.84
CA ARG A 151 -0.96 -12.32 -2.88
C ARG A 151 -2.40 -11.80 -2.93
N MET A 152 -3.35 -12.70 -3.17
CA MET A 152 -4.76 -12.35 -3.37
C MET A 152 -5.54 -12.19 -2.06
N ASP A 153 -5.01 -12.70 -0.97
CA ASP A 153 -5.77 -12.78 0.29
C ASP A 153 -5.10 -12.02 1.45
N ILE A 154 -4.58 -10.85 1.17
CA ILE A 154 -3.98 -9.95 2.18
C ILE A 154 -5.01 -8.94 2.68
N MET A 155 -5.11 -8.84 4.02
CA MET A 155 -5.99 -7.90 4.71
C MET A 155 -5.19 -6.77 5.36
N PRO A 156 -5.02 -5.60 4.72
CA PRO A 156 -4.32 -4.47 5.33
C PRO A 156 -5.24 -3.75 6.34
N ALA A 157 -5.49 -4.40 7.48
CA ALA A 157 -6.47 -3.98 8.47
C ALA A 157 -6.13 -2.64 9.17
N ASP A 158 -4.85 -2.25 9.16
CA ASP A 158 -4.39 -0.96 9.68
C ASP A 158 -4.39 0.15 8.62
N ASP A 159 -4.64 -0.18 7.35
CA ASP A 159 -4.65 0.82 6.28
C ASP A 159 -5.79 1.81 6.45
N PHE A 160 -5.43 3.11 6.53
CA PHE A 160 -6.42 4.17 6.69
C PHE A 160 -7.43 4.21 5.54
N GLY A 161 -6.96 4.01 4.31
CA GLY A 161 -7.81 4.05 3.11
C GLY A 161 -8.82 2.91 3.08
N VAL A 162 -8.40 1.71 3.48
CA VAL A 162 -9.27 0.52 3.59
C VAL A 162 -10.33 0.73 4.68
N ARG A 163 -9.93 1.16 5.87
CA ARG A 163 -10.86 1.43 7.00
C ARG A 163 -11.85 2.53 6.67
N GLU A 164 -11.36 3.62 6.09
CA GLU A 164 -12.19 4.76 5.70
C GLU A 164 -13.09 4.41 4.51
N GLY A 165 -12.59 3.65 3.55
CA GLY A 165 -13.37 3.12 2.44
C GLY A 165 -14.52 2.26 2.93
N TYR A 166 -14.27 1.34 3.85
CA TYR A 166 -15.32 0.50 4.44
C TYR A 166 -16.34 1.33 5.24
N ARG A 167 -15.86 2.28 6.05
CA ARG A 167 -16.75 3.22 6.76
C ARG A 167 -17.74 3.89 5.81
N ARG A 168 -17.25 4.41 4.69
CA ARG A 168 -18.08 5.09 3.67
C ARG A 168 -18.99 4.12 2.94
N LEU A 169 -18.45 2.97 2.52
CA LEU A 169 -19.22 1.94 1.82
C LEU A 169 -20.45 1.51 2.63
N LYS A 170 -20.29 1.40 3.94
CA LYS A 170 -21.34 0.94 4.86
C LYS A 170 -22.11 2.07 5.56
N GLY A 171 -21.77 3.34 5.32
CA GLY A 171 -22.41 4.48 5.97
C GLY A 171 -22.19 4.53 7.49
N LEU A 172 -21.05 4.01 7.98
CA LEU A 172 -20.78 3.97 9.41
C LEU A 172 -20.40 5.37 9.94
N ALA A 173 -20.76 5.66 11.19
CA ALA A 173 -20.40 6.92 11.86
C ALA A 173 -18.88 7.02 12.10
N GLN A 174 -18.23 5.91 12.44
CA GLN A 174 -16.81 5.85 12.76
C GLN A 174 -16.11 4.74 11.96
N GLN A 175 -14.79 4.89 11.75
CA GLN A 175 -13.99 3.85 11.15
C GLN A 175 -13.95 2.62 12.06
N PRO A 176 -14.06 1.39 11.48
CA PRO A 176 -13.80 0.19 12.23
C PRO A 176 -12.37 0.17 12.79
N THR A 177 -12.20 -0.42 13.95
CA THR A 177 -10.89 -0.69 14.52
C THR A 177 -10.17 -1.78 13.70
N ARG A 178 -8.85 -1.91 13.87
CA ARG A 178 -8.07 -3.01 13.26
C ARG A 178 -8.70 -4.38 13.54
N LYS A 179 -9.08 -4.65 14.78
CA LYS A 179 -9.71 -5.94 15.17
C LYS A 179 -11.00 -6.18 14.41
N GLN A 180 -11.88 -5.18 14.36
CA GLN A 180 -13.13 -5.28 13.59
C GLN A 180 -12.88 -5.49 12.09
N MET A 181 -11.88 -4.81 11.51
CA MET A 181 -11.55 -5.00 10.09
C MET A 181 -11.06 -6.42 9.79
N ILE A 182 -10.30 -7.05 10.70
CA ILE A 182 -9.88 -8.45 10.56
C ILE A 182 -11.12 -9.37 10.54
N GLU A 183 -12.04 -9.17 11.48
CA GLU A 183 -13.29 -9.96 11.56
C GLU A 183 -14.18 -9.77 10.32
N ILE A 184 -14.36 -8.52 9.89
CA ILE A 184 -15.11 -8.17 8.68
C ILE A 184 -14.47 -8.80 7.44
N GLY A 185 -13.14 -8.76 7.36
CA GLY A 185 -12.40 -9.29 6.22
C GLY A 185 -12.45 -10.81 6.06
N LEU A 186 -12.93 -11.56 7.06
CA LEU A 186 -13.12 -13.01 6.93
C LEU A 186 -14.09 -13.36 5.79
N ALA A 187 -15.15 -12.59 5.61
CA ALA A 187 -16.12 -12.79 4.54
C ALA A 187 -15.57 -12.47 3.12
N TRP A 188 -14.44 -11.80 3.03
CA TRP A 188 -13.81 -11.41 1.75
C TRP A 188 -12.78 -12.43 1.26
N SER A 189 -12.36 -13.35 2.15
CA SER A 189 -11.42 -14.41 1.79
C SER A 189 -12.05 -15.32 0.71
N PRO A 190 -11.25 -15.76 -0.29
CA PRO A 190 -9.80 -15.61 -0.46
C PRO A 190 -9.39 -14.37 -1.29
N TYR A 191 -10.18 -13.30 -1.31
CA TYR A 191 -10.01 -12.14 -2.20
C TYR A 191 -9.84 -10.81 -1.43
N ARG A 192 -9.27 -10.86 -0.22
CA ARG A 192 -9.10 -9.67 0.64
C ARG A 192 -8.29 -8.55 -0.01
N THR A 193 -7.32 -8.89 -0.84
CA THR A 193 -6.55 -7.92 -1.65
C THR A 193 -7.45 -7.16 -2.63
N VAL A 194 -8.36 -7.85 -3.31
CA VAL A 194 -9.30 -7.21 -4.25
C VAL A 194 -10.33 -6.37 -3.50
N ALA A 195 -10.77 -6.83 -2.33
CA ALA A 195 -11.64 -6.03 -1.46
C ALA A 195 -10.95 -4.71 -1.05
N ALA A 196 -9.69 -4.76 -0.62
CA ALA A 196 -8.91 -3.57 -0.30
C ALA A 196 -8.78 -2.63 -1.52
N TRP A 197 -8.54 -3.19 -2.71
CA TRP A 197 -8.45 -2.43 -3.96
C TRP A 197 -9.74 -1.65 -4.25
N TYR A 198 -10.93 -2.23 -4.06
CA TYR A 198 -12.21 -1.54 -4.20
C TYR A 198 -12.42 -0.50 -3.10
N LEU A 199 -12.05 -0.80 -1.85
CA LEU A 199 -12.23 0.13 -0.72
C LEU A 199 -11.39 1.40 -0.88
N TRP A 200 -10.20 1.33 -1.45
CA TRP A 200 -9.41 2.53 -1.80
C TRP A 200 -10.08 3.44 -2.83
N ARG A 201 -11.12 2.96 -3.51
CA ARG A 201 -11.87 3.67 -4.58
C ARG A 201 -13.25 4.15 -4.16
N VAL A 202 -13.64 3.93 -2.92
CA VAL A 202 -14.90 4.49 -2.41
C VAL A 202 -14.82 6.02 -2.43
N PRO A 203 -15.75 6.73 -3.11
CA PRO A 203 -15.69 8.18 -3.28
C PRO A 203 -15.60 8.91 -1.94
N LYS A 204 -14.80 9.98 -1.92
CA LYS A 204 -14.83 10.94 -0.80
C LYS A 204 -16.12 11.75 -0.90
N PRO A 205 -16.82 12.04 0.22
CA PRO A 205 -17.91 13.00 0.18
C PRO A 205 -17.38 14.32 -0.37
N LEU A 206 -18.19 14.96 -1.24
CA LEU A 206 -17.89 16.32 -1.66
C LEU A 206 -17.80 17.22 -0.42
N PRO A 207 -16.83 18.15 -0.36
CA PRO A 207 -16.79 19.14 0.69
C PRO A 207 -18.14 19.86 0.73
N SER A 208 -18.72 19.99 1.93
CA SER A 208 -19.95 20.78 2.08
C SER A 208 -19.72 22.17 1.48
N PRO A 209 -20.68 22.73 0.74
CA PRO A 209 -20.53 24.08 0.22
C PRO A 209 -20.27 25.02 1.42
N SER A 210 -19.21 25.79 1.31
CA SER A 210 -18.90 26.82 2.33
C SER A 210 -20.14 27.71 2.50
N PRO A 211 -20.56 28.03 3.73
CA PRO A 211 -21.66 28.95 3.92
C PRO A 211 -21.32 30.26 3.19
N SER A 212 -22.20 30.68 2.31
CA SER A 212 -22.08 31.95 1.60
C SER A 212 -21.83 33.07 2.61
N PRO A 213 -20.86 33.97 2.41
CA PRO A 213 -20.66 35.09 3.31
C PRO A 213 -21.96 35.88 3.35
N GLY A 214 -22.60 35.89 4.51
CA GLY A 214 -23.89 36.54 4.73
C GLY A 214 -23.87 37.95 4.20
N GLY A 215 -24.77 38.23 3.28
CA GLY A 215 -25.01 39.60 2.79
C GLY A 215 -25.23 40.51 3.95
N ARG A 216 -24.35 41.50 4.12
CA ARG A 216 -24.58 42.64 4.99
C ARG A 216 -25.83 43.32 4.42
N ARG A 217 -26.94 43.24 5.14
CA ARG A 217 -28.06 44.16 4.91
C ARG A 217 -27.65 45.50 5.49
N ASN A 218 -27.60 46.50 4.67
CA ASN A 218 -27.59 47.92 5.05
C ASN A 218 -28.93 48.30 5.68
#